data_65e6b56b99532ca973e9647bc11ba535
#
_entry.id   65e6b56b99532ca973e9647bc11ba535
#
_cell.length_a   1.000
_cell.length_b   1.000
_cell.length_c   1.000
_cell.angle_alpha   90.00
_cell.angle_beta   90.00
_cell.angle_gamma   90.00
#
_symmetry.space_group_name_H-M   'P 1'
#
loop_
_entity.id
_entity.type
_entity.pdbx_description
1 polymer ?
#
loop_
_entity_poly.entity_id
_entity_poly.type
_entity_poly.pdbx_seq_one_letter_code
_entity_poly.pdbx_strand_id
1 'polypeptide(L)'
;MKTLNKNDILKKFIRLNLGELKSRTKSMITGTDVAKANREKLSHWCLVLGRKAEFVIEMGWEYPVVDDLTKDQPTPTPTPTRQASSNDKAKVVANLLDQLGGSYDDSQINARLDAVEKALNHSVKNVTVKVADLPKVECGKVHKSFDKLLAVASNRLHAFLVGEAGSFKTSSAEKVAETLDLEYSSISVCMQTTASSLLGYMDATGNYVSTEFRKRYETGGVFILDEIDNGNANVLSVLNSALANGSCAFADGMVAKHKDFILIATANTFGNGANAQYVGRNQLDSATLDRFVTIEWNYDEALEMAIASNKDWCGIVQVYRYAVSKLGLRLVVSPRATFQGEKLLASGLKERDVIKMVITRGASVDQIKKINEIVKG
;
A
#
# COMPACT_ATOMS: atom_id res chain seq x y z
N MET A 1 -22.95 4.78 35.08
CA MET A 1 -23.04 4.97 33.62
C MET A 1 -23.94 3.89 33.07
N LYS A 2 -25.06 4.24 32.42
CA LYS A 2 -25.94 3.25 31.77
C LYS A 2 -25.19 2.69 30.56
N THR A 3 -24.92 1.39 30.57
CA THR A 3 -24.41 0.67 29.39
C THR A 3 -25.45 0.80 28.27
N LEU A 4 -25.11 1.49 27.21
CA LEU A 4 -25.95 1.63 26.03
C LEU A 4 -26.15 0.23 25.39
N ASN A 5 -27.40 -0.07 25.01
CA ASN A 5 -27.72 -1.30 24.30
C ASN A 5 -27.05 -1.25 22.89
N LYS A 6 -26.60 -2.41 22.38
CA LYS A 6 -25.95 -2.56 21.09
C LYS A 6 -26.68 -1.85 19.95
N ASN A 7 -28.02 -1.90 19.95
CA ASN A 7 -28.83 -1.18 18.95
C ASN A 7 -28.83 0.34 19.14
N ASP A 8 -28.67 0.83 20.37
CA ASP A 8 -28.62 2.26 20.62
C ASP A 8 -27.29 2.86 20.13
N ILE A 9 -26.22 2.11 20.19
CA ILE A 9 -24.91 2.49 19.61
C ILE A 9 -25.03 2.61 18.09
N LEU A 10 -25.63 1.63 17.41
CA LEU A 10 -25.85 1.68 15.96
C LEU A 10 -26.76 2.85 15.56
N LYS A 11 -27.83 3.08 16.30
CA LYS A 11 -28.75 4.21 16.05
C LYS A 11 -28.04 5.56 16.21
N LYS A 12 -27.15 5.69 17.21
CA LYS A 12 -26.38 6.90 17.45
C LYS A 12 -25.40 7.15 16.30
N PHE A 13 -24.64 6.15 15.89
CA PHE A 13 -23.73 6.22 14.73
C PHE A 13 -24.46 6.64 13.45
N ILE A 14 -25.58 5.99 13.12
CA ILE A 14 -26.35 6.30 11.91
C ILE A 14 -26.94 7.71 11.95
N ARG A 15 -27.40 8.18 13.12
CA ARG A 15 -27.89 9.56 13.27
C ARG A 15 -26.82 10.60 13.03
N LEU A 16 -25.60 10.38 13.51
CA LEU A 16 -24.45 11.26 13.28
C LEU A 16 -24.07 11.34 11.79
N ASN A 17 -24.30 10.26 11.06
CA ASN A 17 -23.95 10.14 9.64
C ASN A 17 -25.19 10.15 8.71
N LEU A 18 -26.30 10.73 9.17
CA LEU A 18 -27.58 10.67 8.44
C LEU A 18 -27.55 11.38 7.08
N GLY A 19 -26.81 12.47 6.98
CA GLY A 19 -26.61 13.21 5.73
C GLY A 19 -25.92 12.35 4.67
N GLU A 20 -24.84 11.73 5.04
CA GLU A 20 -24.06 10.83 4.18
C GLU A 20 -24.86 9.57 3.80
N LEU A 21 -25.60 9.00 4.74
CA LEU A 21 -26.49 7.87 4.45
C LEU A 21 -27.56 8.22 3.40
N LYS A 22 -28.17 9.40 3.51
CA LYS A 22 -29.14 9.90 2.52
C LYS A 22 -28.52 10.05 1.14
N SER A 23 -27.33 10.63 1.08
CA SER A 23 -26.58 10.81 -0.17
C SER A 23 -26.28 9.47 -0.84
N ARG A 24 -25.75 8.50 -0.09
CA ARG A 24 -25.38 7.18 -0.62
C ARG A 24 -26.56 6.29 -1.00
N THR A 25 -27.66 6.36 -0.24
CA THR A 25 -28.87 5.56 -0.53
C THR A 25 -29.82 6.22 -1.51
N LYS A 26 -29.65 7.51 -1.82
CA LYS A 26 -30.58 8.34 -2.58
C LYS A 26 -32.03 8.27 -2.01
N SER A 27 -32.15 8.03 -0.70
CA SER A 27 -33.40 7.76 -0.01
C SER A 27 -33.69 8.85 1.04
N MET A 28 -34.97 9.17 1.23
CA MET A 28 -35.48 10.13 2.25
C MET A 28 -35.52 9.47 3.64
N ILE A 29 -34.39 9.04 4.17
CA ILE A 29 -34.31 8.45 5.51
C ILE A 29 -34.35 9.57 6.56
N THR A 30 -35.20 9.42 7.56
CA THR A 30 -35.38 10.41 8.65
C THR A 30 -34.82 9.87 9.96
N GLY A 31 -34.59 10.77 10.94
CA GLY A 31 -34.21 10.38 12.30
C GLY A 31 -35.27 9.47 12.97
N THR A 32 -36.53 9.59 12.55
CA THR A 32 -37.65 8.74 13.02
C THR A 32 -37.50 7.32 12.47
N ASP A 33 -37.11 7.17 11.21
CA ASP A 33 -36.83 5.85 10.60
C ASP A 33 -35.71 5.12 11.30
N VAL A 34 -34.64 5.84 11.66
CA VAL A 34 -33.53 5.29 12.43
C VAL A 34 -33.99 4.86 13.83
N ALA A 35 -34.90 5.63 14.47
CA ALA A 35 -35.42 5.27 15.80
C ALA A 35 -36.22 3.97 15.79
N LYS A 36 -36.97 3.70 14.69
CA LYS A 36 -37.86 2.53 14.53
C LYS A 36 -37.15 1.34 13.85
N ALA A 37 -35.96 1.50 13.33
CA ALA A 37 -35.27 0.45 12.59
C ALA A 37 -34.89 -0.75 13.48
N ASN A 38 -35.07 -1.96 12.94
CA ASN A 38 -34.57 -3.20 13.54
C ASN A 38 -33.05 -3.37 13.33
N ARG A 39 -32.48 -4.39 13.96
CA ARG A 39 -31.03 -4.63 13.92
C ARG A 39 -30.49 -4.87 12.50
N GLU A 40 -31.21 -5.61 11.67
CA GLU A 40 -30.80 -5.89 10.28
C GLU A 40 -30.70 -4.62 9.46
N LYS A 41 -31.72 -3.75 9.56
CA LYS A 41 -31.75 -2.48 8.86
C LYS A 41 -30.66 -1.52 9.34
N LEU A 42 -30.38 -1.50 10.65
CA LEU A 42 -29.27 -0.72 11.21
C LEU A 42 -27.92 -1.25 10.72
N SER A 43 -27.73 -2.58 10.67
CA SER A 43 -26.50 -3.20 10.15
C SER A 43 -26.30 -2.90 8.67
N HIS A 44 -27.38 -2.97 7.88
CA HIS A 44 -27.34 -2.60 6.46
C HIS A 44 -26.93 -1.13 6.25
N TRP A 45 -27.47 -0.22 7.02
CA TRP A 45 -27.10 1.20 6.93
C TRP A 45 -25.66 1.47 7.37
N CYS A 46 -25.15 0.74 8.37
CA CYS A 46 -23.73 0.80 8.72
C CYS A 46 -22.84 0.35 7.56
N LEU A 47 -23.21 -0.73 6.85
CA LEU A 47 -22.48 -1.19 5.67
C LEU A 47 -22.50 -0.17 4.52
N VAL A 48 -23.62 0.47 4.28
CA VAL A 48 -23.74 1.56 3.30
C VAL A 48 -22.80 2.73 3.65
N LEU A 49 -22.63 3.00 4.93
CA LEU A 49 -21.66 3.99 5.45
C LEU A 49 -20.21 3.47 5.50
N GLY A 50 -19.94 2.27 4.95
CA GLY A 50 -18.61 1.68 4.89
C GLY A 50 -18.11 1.10 6.21
N ARG A 51 -19.01 0.74 7.14
CA ARG A 51 -18.67 0.16 8.44
C ARG A 51 -19.49 -1.10 8.73
N LYS A 52 -18.84 -2.14 9.28
CA LYS A 52 -19.58 -3.31 9.78
C LYS A 52 -20.27 -2.98 11.10
N ALA A 53 -21.50 -3.48 11.30
CA ALA A 53 -22.26 -3.19 12.51
C ALA A 53 -21.56 -3.67 13.79
N GLU A 54 -20.91 -4.83 13.74
CA GLU A 54 -20.12 -5.41 14.84
C GLU A 54 -18.99 -4.46 15.25
N PHE A 55 -18.27 -3.93 14.27
CA PHE A 55 -17.21 -2.96 14.48
C PHE A 55 -17.72 -1.67 15.15
N VAL A 56 -18.87 -1.14 14.68
CA VAL A 56 -19.48 0.06 15.28
C VAL A 56 -19.92 -0.21 16.72
N ILE A 57 -20.40 -1.43 17.03
CA ILE A 57 -20.81 -1.82 18.38
C ILE A 57 -19.60 -1.95 19.31
N GLU A 58 -18.56 -2.63 18.86
CA GLU A 58 -17.32 -2.86 19.65
C GLU A 58 -16.60 -1.56 19.98
N MET A 59 -16.58 -0.65 19.01
CA MET A 59 -15.88 0.65 19.17
C MET A 59 -16.68 1.70 19.91
N GLY A 60 -17.99 1.51 20.12
CA GLY A 60 -18.86 2.49 20.79
C GLY A 60 -18.95 3.84 20.08
N TRP A 61 -18.79 3.89 18.77
CA TRP A 61 -18.37 5.05 18.00
C TRP A 61 -19.40 6.13 17.73
N GLU A 62 -18.95 7.36 17.96
CA GLU A 62 -19.63 8.62 17.61
C GLU A 62 -19.00 9.31 16.39
N TYR A 63 -18.24 8.60 15.55
CA TYR A 63 -17.51 9.22 14.45
C TYR A 63 -18.42 9.46 13.24
N PRO A 64 -18.47 10.72 12.75
CA PRO A 64 -18.98 10.99 11.42
C PRO A 64 -18.09 10.33 10.38
N VAL A 65 -18.65 9.87 9.26
CA VAL A 65 -17.90 9.53 8.06
C VAL A 65 -17.23 10.83 7.62
N VAL A 66 -15.91 10.85 7.58
CA VAL A 66 -15.18 12.05 7.17
C VAL A 66 -15.40 12.22 5.67
N ASP A 67 -16.18 13.23 5.31
CA ASP A 67 -16.12 13.84 3.99
C ASP A 67 -14.84 14.67 3.89
N ASP A 68 -14.06 14.52 2.82
CA ASP A 68 -14.14 15.57 1.81
C ASP A 68 -13.09 15.40 0.72
N LEU A 69 -13.53 15.23 -0.46
CA LEU A 69 -12.83 15.69 -1.67
C LEU A 69 -13.82 15.88 -2.85
N THR A 70 -15.02 16.45 -2.62
CA THR A 70 -15.85 16.93 -3.74
C THR A 70 -16.74 18.11 -3.30
N LYS A 71 -16.14 19.23 -3.03
CA LYS A 71 -16.83 20.53 -3.15
C LYS A 71 -16.23 21.20 -4.37
N ASP A 72 -16.91 21.03 -5.49
CA ASP A 72 -17.08 22.00 -6.55
C ASP A 72 -17.72 21.33 -7.79
N GLN A 73 -19.04 21.18 -7.76
CA GLN A 73 -19.85 21.15 -8.98
C GLN A 73 -21.23 21.75 -8.70
N PRO A 74 -21.75 22.59 -9.61
CA PRO A 74 -23.00 23.31 -9.41
C PRO A 74 -24.21 22.38 -9.52
N THR A 75 -25.15 22.58 -8.61
CA THR A 75 -26.45 21.89 -8.51
C THR A 75 -27.30 22.12 -9.76
N PRO A 76 -27.83 21.08 -10.41
CA PRO A 76 -28.89 21.25 -11.40
C PRO A 76 -30.25 21.47 -10.74
N THR A 77 -30.98 22.45 -11.24
CA THR A 77 -32.33 22.85 -10.86
C THR A 77 -33.35 21.71 -11.05
N PRO A 78 -34.27 21.46 -10.11
CA PRO A 78 -35.25 20.36 -10.23
C PRO A 78 -36.33 20.68 -11.23
N THR A 79 -36.55 19.79 -12.21
CA THR A 79 -37.71 19.75 -13.09
C THR A 79 -38.87 19.06 -12.36
N PRO A 80 -40.13 19.52 -12.46
CA PRO A 80 -41.25 19.01 -11.67
C PRO A 80 -41.68 17.60 -12.09
N THR A 81 -41.66 16.69 -11.15
CA THR A 81 -42.11 15.31 -11.35
C THR A 81 -43.63 15.18 -11.22
N ARG A 82 -44.25 14.69 -12.28
CA ARG A 82 -45.64 14.34 -12.39
C ARG A 82 -46.02 13.27 -11.37
N GLN A 83 -47.05 13.50 -10.55
CA GLN A 83 -47.58 12.52 -9.59
C GLN A 83 -48.21 11.34 -10.34
N ALA A 84 -47.67 10.15 -10.09
CA ALA A 84 -48.24 8.89 -10.57
C ALA A 84 -49.40 8.45 -9.65
N SER A 85 -50.51 7.97 -10.24
CA SER A 85 -51.71 7.53 -9.54
C SER A 85 -51.50 6.24 -8.75
N SER A 86 -52.32 5.97 -7.74
CA SER A 86 -52.22 4.82 -6.82
C SER A 86 -52.30 3.45 -7.51
N ASN A 87 -52.86 3.36 -8.71
CA ASN A 87 -52.96 2.12 -9.50
C ASN A 87 -51.66 1.71 -10.18
N ASP A 88 -50.74 2.66 -10.47
CA ASP A 88 -49.47 2.34 -11.08
C ASP A 88 -48.49 1.73 -10.06
N LYS A 89 -48.64 2.11 -8.79
CA LYS A 89 -47.80 1.54 -7.71
C LYS A 89 -48.12 0.07 -7.41
N ALA A 90 -49.40 -0.32 -7.50
CA ALA A 90 -49.80 -1.71 -7.32
C ALA A 90 -49.30 -2.63 -8.45
N LYS A 91 -49.27 -2.15 -9.70
CA LYS A 91 -48.71 -2.90 -10.85
C LYS A 91 -47.19 -3.05 -10.78
N VAL A 92 -46.50 -2.03 -10.30
CA VAL A 92 -45.02 -2.10 -10.12
C VAL A 92 -44.67 -3.10 -9.02
N VAL A 93 -45.45 -3.12 -7.92
CA VAL A 93 -45.24 -4.08 -6.82
C VAL A 93 -45.61 -5.51 -7.25
N ALA A 94 -46.65 -5.71 -8.03
CA ALA A 94 -47.00 -7.02 -8.58
C ALA A 94 -45.96 -7.55 -9.55
N ASN A 95 -45.41 -6.73 -10.44
CA ASN A 95 -44.30 -7.11 -11.33
C ASN A 95 -43.00 -7.36 -10.58
N LEU A 96 -42.74 -6.69 -9.47
CA LEU A 96 -41.58 -6.97 -8.62
C LEU A 96 -41.76 -8.28 -7.85
N LEU A 97 -42.97 -8.62 -7.40
CA LEU A 97 -43.27 -9.89 -6.74
C LEU A 97 -43.23 -11.07 -7.70
N ASP A 98 -43.68 -10.90 -8.95
CA ASP A 98 -43.54 -11.92 -10.01
C ASP A 98 -42.06 -12.14 -10.40
N GLN A 99 -41.25 -11.11 -10.36
CA GLN A 99 -39.78 -11.23 -10.56
C GLN A 99 -39.08 -11.84 -9.35
N LEU A 100 -39.68 -11.80 -8.17
CA LEU A 100 -39.12 -12.44 -6.94
C LEU A 100 -39.67 -13.86 -6.71
N GLY A 101 -40.70 -14.27 -7.42
CA GLY A 101 -41.33 -15.62 -7.31
C GLY A 101 -40.80 -16.66 -8.32
N GLY A 102 -39.93 -16.27 -9.24
CA GLY A 102 -39.23 -17.21 -10.14
C GLY A 102 -38.11 -17.90 -9.41
N SER A 103 -38.01 -19.21 -9.52
CA SER A 103 -37.02 -20.11 -8.92
C SER A 103 -35.65 -19.44 -8.74
N TYR A 104 -35.22 -19.37 -7.49
CA TYR A 104 -33.88 -18.89 -7.16
C TYR A 104 -32.84 -19.70 -7.92
N ASP A 105 -32.24 -19.09 -8.91
CA ASP A 105 -31.09 -19.66 -9.62
C ASP A 105 -29.82 -19.28 -8.84
N ASP A 106 -29.40 -20.22 -7.99
CA ASP A 106 -28.17 -20.08 -7.19
C ASP A 106 -26.93 -19.73 -8.06
N SER A 107 -26.98 -20.04 -9.36
CA SER A 107 -25.90 -19.72 -10.29
C SER A 107 -25.72 -18.21 -10.50
N GLN A 108 -26.81 -17.41 -10.50
CA GLN A 108 -26.73 -15.96 -10.61
C GLN A 108 -26.24 -15.30 -9.31
N ILE A 109 -26.62 -15.89 -8.16
CA ILE A 109 -26.12 -15.41 -6.84
C ILE A 109 -24.64 -15.72 -6.70
N ASN A 110 -24.23 -16.93 -7.07
CA ASN A 110 -22.82 -17.32 -7.05
C ASN A 110 -21.99 -16.51 -8.05
N ALA A 111 -22.48 -16.26 -9.27
CA ALA A 111 -21.80 -15.38 -10.22
C ALA A 111 -21.69 -13.93 -9.75
N ARG A 112 -22.67 -13.42 -8.97
CA ARG A 112 -22.60 -12.09 -8.35
C ARG A 112 -21.71 -12.07 -7.10
N LEU A 113 -21.69 -13.14 -6.32
CA LEU A 113 -20.71 -13.34 -5.23
C LEU A 113 -19.29 -13.44 -5.78
N ASP A 114 -19.05 -14.20 -6.81
CA ASP A 114 -17.76 -14.30 -7.49
C ASP A 114 -17.34 -12.95 -8.11
N ALA A 115 -18.28 -12.18 -8.65
CA ALA A 115 -18.03 -10.84 -9.15
C ALA A 115 -17.71 -9.83 -8.02
N VAL A 116 -18.34 -9.98 -6.86
CA VAL A 116 -18.08 -9.16 -5.66
C VAL A 116 -16.79 -9.59 -4.99
N GLU A 117 -16.51 -10.88 -4.89
CA GLU A 117 -15.22 -11.40 -4.42
C GLU A 117 -14.08 -11.00 -5.37
N LYS A 118 -14.31 -11.05 -6.67
CA LYS A 118 -13.39 -10.54 -7.67
C LYS A 118 -13.19 -9.04 -7.57
N ALA A 119 -14.23 -8.25 -7.26
CA ALA A 119 -14.15 -6.81 -7.03
C ALA A 119 -13.49 -6.48 -5.68
N LEU A 120 -13.70 -7.27 -4.64
CA LEU A 120 -13.00 -7.17 -3.34
C LEU A 120 -11.53 -7.59 -3.43
N ASN A 121 -11.23 -8.60 -4.26
CA ASN A 121 -9.85 -8.99 -4.59
C ASN A 121 -9.16 -8.01 -5.56
N HIS A 122 -9.86 -7.02 -6.12
CA HIS A 122 -9.29 -5.98 -6.99
C HIS A 122 -8.37 -4.99 -6.24
N SER A 123 -8.29 -5.06 -4.92
CA SER A 123 -7.29 -4.30 -4.15
C SER A 123 -5.88 -4.86 -4.26
N VAL A 124 -5.73 -6.14 -4.65
CA VAL A 124 -4.42 -6.78 -4.87
C VAL A 124 -4.25 -7.04 -6.35
N LYS A 125 -3.36 -6.30 -6.99
CA LYS A 125 -3.08 -6.47 -8.41
C LYS A 125 -2.39 -7.81 -8.67
N ASN A 126 -3.07 -8.71 -9.37
CA ASN A 126 -2.41 -9.77 -10.11
C ASN A 126 -2.03 -9.20 -11.47
N VAL A 127 -0.76 -8.90 -11.66
CA VAL A 127 -0.27 -8.31 -12.92
C VAL A 127 0.10 -9.43 -13.87
N THR A 128 -0.62 -9.53 -14.99
CA THR A 128 -0.21 -10.35 -16.13
C THR A 128 0.41 -9.41 -17.16
N VAL A 129 1.70 -9.52 -17.38
CA VAL A 129 2.43 -8.64 -18.29
C VAL A 129 2.59 -9.31 -19.64
N LYS A 130 2.24 -8.57 -20.69
CA LYS A 130 2.70 -8.84 -22.04
C LYS A 130 3.90 -7.92 -22.29
N VAL A 131 5.10 -8.41 -22.07
CA VAL A 131 6.28 -7.80 -22.64
C VAL A 131 6.39 -8.33 -24.07
N ALA A 132 6.60 -7.45 -25.04
CA ALA A 132 6.84 -7.89 -26.42
C ALA A 132 7.95 -8.96 -26.39
N ASP A 133 7.66 -10.13 -26.98
CA ASP A 133 8.56 -11.27 -27.11
C ASP A 133 8.81 -12.15 -25.84
N LEU A 134 8.12 -11.91 -24.71
CA LEU A 134 8.19 -12.80 -23.56
C LEU A 134 6.86 -13.55 -23.33
N PRO A 135 6.89 -14.80 -22.82
CA PRO A 135 5.68 -15.50 -22.41
C PRO A 135 4.95 -14.73 -21.30
N LYS A 136 3.64 -14.88 -21.22
CA LYS A 136 2.84 -14.28 -20.13
C LYS A 136 3.36 -14.79 -18.79
N VAL A 137 3.91 -13.88 -17.98
CA VAL A 137 4.37 -14.20 -16.63
C VAL A 137 3.31 -13.73 -15.63
N GLU A 138 2.80 -14.66 -14.83
CA GLU A 138 1.94 -14.37 -13.70
C GLU A 138 2.81 -13.92 -12.52
N CYS A 139 2.82 -12.64 -12.23
CA CYS A 139 3.64 -12.06 -11.15
C CYS A 139 3.08 -12.34 -9.74
N GLY A 140 1.89 -12.94 -9.64
CA GLY A 140 1.22 -13.17 -8.36
C GLY A 140 0.79 -11.88 -7.66
N LYS A 141 0.82 -11.91 -6.32
CA LYS A 141 0.48 -10.72 -5.52
C LYS A 141 1.64 -9.75 -5.53
N VAL A 142 1.44 -8.57 -6.08
CA VAL A 142 2.47 -7.53 -6.23
C VAL A 142 1.97 -6.18 -5.70
N HIS A 143 2.91 -5.29 -5.39
CA HIS A 143 2.63 -3.96 -4.89
C HIS A 143 1.80 -3.13 -5.89
N LYS A 144 0.92 -2.26 -5.40
CA LYS A 144 0.03 -1.40 -6.22
C LYS A 144 0.75 -0.57 -7.29
N SER A 145 2.02 -0.22 -7.08
CA SER A 145 2.86 0.52 -8.04
C SER A 145 3.79 -0.39 -8.87
N PHE A 146 3.64 -1.71 -8.80
CA PHE A 146 4.51 -2.66 -9.49
C PHE A 146 4.45 -2.51 -11.01
N ASP A 147 3.27 -2.24 -11.57
CA ASP A 147 3.06 -1.98 -13.00
C ASP A 147 3.89 -0.79 -13.51
N LYS A 148 4.02 0.27 -12.69
CA LYS A 148 4.85 1.44 -13.04
C LYS A 148 6.32 1.06 -13.07
N LEU A 149 6.80 0.33 -12.07
CA LEU A 149 8.18 -0.12 -12.00
C LEU A 149 8.52 -1.06 -13.16
N LEU A 150 7.62 -1.98 -13.48
CA LEU A 150 7.78 -2.89 -14.59
C LEU A 150 7.80 -2.17 -15.94
N ALA A 151 6.93 -1.15 -16.12
CA ALA A 151 6.94 -0.33 -17.33
C ALA A 151 8.26 0.43 -17.48
N VAL A 152 8.83 1.00 -16.42
CA VAL A 152 10.15 1.65 -16.43
C VAL A 152 11.23 0.65 -16.81
N ALA A 153 11.28 -0.50 -16.16
CA ALA A 153 12.30 -1.52 -16.39
C ALA A 153 12.19 -2.17 -17.78
N SER A 154 10.97 -2.40 -18.29
CA SER A 154 10.76 -2.92 -19.65
C SER A 154 11.30 -2.00 -20.74
N ASN A 155 11.30 -0.69 -20.49
CA ASN A 155 11.90 0.30 -21.36
C ASN A 155 13.41 0.52 -21.11
N ARG A 156 14.04 -0.33 -20.26
CA ARG A 156 15.46 -0.24 -19.90
C ARG A 156 15.85 1.12 -19.28
N LEU A 157 14.86 1.78 -18.64
CA LEU A 157 15.09 2.99 -17.86
C LEU A 157 15.49 2.63 -16.43
N HIS A 158 16.21 3.53 -15.77
CA HIS A 158 16.61 3.37 -14.39
C HIS A 158 15.52 3.89 -13.45
N ALA A 159 15.24 3.19 -12.35
CA ALA A 159 14.17 3.54 -11.42
C ALA A 159 14.72 3.94 -10.04
N PHE A 160 14.06 4.93 -9.41
CA PHE A 160 14.31 5.36 -8.04
C PHE A 160 13.03 5.14 -7.22
N LEU A 161 13.02 4.14 -6.34
CA LEU A 161 11.90 3.80 -5.48
C LEU A 161 12.02 4.52 -4.14
N VAL A 162 11.12 5.45 -3.89
CA VAL A 162 11.13 6.25 -2.66
C VAL A 162 9.92 5.90 -1.80
N GLY A 163 10.15 5.54 -0.55
CA GLY A 163 9.07 5.24 0.37
C GLY A 163 9.55 4.69 1.70
N GLU A 164 8.63 4.46 2.59
CA GLU A 164 8.91 4.07 3.96
C GLU A 164 9.65 2.73 4.08
N ALA A 165 10.39 2.56 5.18
CA ALA A 165 11.13 1.33 5.45
C ALA A 165 10.18 0.13 5.55
N GLY A 166 10.50 -0.99 4.88
CA GLY A 166 9.69 -2.22 4.90
C GLY A 166 8.48 -2.21 3.97
N SER A 167 8.41 -1.29 2.99
CA SER A 167 7.34 -1.22 1.98
C SER A 167 7.56 -2.13 0.77
N PHE A 168 8.40 -3.15 0.87
CA PHE A 168 8.69 -4.15 -0.18
C PHE A 168 9.43 -3.60 -1.42
N LYS A 169 10.20 -2.50 -1.30
CA LYS A 169 10.95 -1.92 -2.43
C LYS A 169 11.92 -2.91 -3.06
N THR A 170 12.82 -3.47 -2.25
CA THR A 170 13.87 -4.38 -2.69
C THR A 170 13.29 -5.65 -3.30
N SER A 171 12.36 -6.31 -2.61
CA SER A 171 11.67 -7.50 -3.13
C SER A 171 10.86 -7.25 -4.40
N SER A 172 10.34 -6.04 -4.59
CA SER A 172 9.67 -5.68 -5.84
C SER A 172 10.66 -5.46 -6.99
N ALA A 173 11.87 -4.94 -6.70
CA ALA A 173 12.93 -4.82 -7.69
C ALA A 173 13.44 -6.20 -8.14
N GLU A 174 13.62 -7.12 -7.20
CA GLU A 174 13.94 -8.54 -7.49
C GLU A 174 12.86 -9.17 -8.35
N LYS A 175 11.59 -8.96 -7.99
CA LYS A 175 10.44 -9.51 -8.73
C LYS A 175 10.33 -8.97 -10.16
N VAL A 176 10.74 -7.72 -10.40
CA VAL A 176 10.82 -7.15 -11.75
C VAL A 176 11.89 -7.87 -12.57
N ALA A 177 13.06 -8.14 -11.99
CA ALA A 177 14.12 -8.90 -12.68
C ALA A 177 13.64 -10.29 -13.07
N GLU A 178 13.02 -11.02 -12.14
CA GLU A 178 12.40 -12.33 -12.41
C GLU A 178 11.35 -12.26 -13.53
N THR A 179 10.49 -11.22 -13.50
CA THR A 179 9.42 -11.04 -14.50
C THR A 179 9.97 -10.76 -15.91
N LEU A 180 11.12 -10.10 -15.98
CA LEU A 180 11.80 -9.78 -17.24
C LEU A 180 12.80 -10.87 -17.69
N ASP A 181 12.88 -11.97 -16.94
CA ASP A 181 13.86 -13.07 -17.17
C ASP A 181 15.31 -12.51 -17.20
N LEU A 182 15.60 -11.61 -16.24
CA LEU A 182 16.91 -10.99 -16.09
C LEU A 182 17.55 -11.43 -14.77
N GLU A 183 18.84 -11.68 -14.81
CA GLU A 183 19.60 -11.86 -13.57
C GLU A 183 19.63 -10.56 -12.78
N TYR A 184 19.72 -10.65 -11.44
CA TYR A 184 19.89 -9.49 -10.59
C TYR A 184 21.01 -9.68 -9.57
N SER A 185 21.49 -8.55 -9.10
CA SER A 185 22.43 -8.44 -7.98
C SER A 185 22.11 -7.20 -7.17
N SER A 186 22.44 -7.18 -5.88
CA SER A 186 22.14 -6.05 -5.00
C SER A 186 23.30 -5.69 -4.10
N ILE A 187 23.36 -4.41 -3.73
CA ILE A 187 24.23 -3.91 -2.67
C ILE A 187 23.43 -2.92 -1.81
N SER A 188 23.56 -3.03 -0.49
CA SER A 188 23.02 -2.04 0.43
C SER A 188 24.08 -0.97 0.69
N VAL A 189 23.75 0.28 0.41
CA VAL A 189 24.65 1.42 0.52
C VAL A 189 24.69 1.94 1.94
N CYS A 190 25.87 2.28 2.42
CA CYS A 190 26.07 2.94 3.69
C CYS A 190 27.17 4.02 3.57
N MET A 191 27.38 4.78 4.64
CA MET A 191 28.42 5.83 4.67
C MET A 191 29.84 5.32 4.36
N GLN A 192 30.10 4.05 4.63
CA GLN A 192 31.41 3.41 4.41
C GLN A 192 31.53 2.76 3.02
N THR A 193 30.47 2.77 2.22
CA THR A 193 30.54 2.29 0.83
C THR A 193 31.50 3.17 0.06
N THR A 194 32.50 2.56 -0.55
CA THR A 194 33.57 3.24 -1.32
C THR A 194 33.34 3.13 -2.83
N ALA A 195 34.01 3.95 -3.62
CA ALA A 195 33.96 3.81 -5.08
C ALA A 195 34.46 2.41 -5.53
N SER A 196 35.44 1.83 -4.87
CA SER A 196 35.91 0.48 -5.15
C SER A 196 34.88 -0.62 -4.84
N SER A 197 33.95 -0.38 -3.92
CA SER A 197 32.81 -1.29 -3.70
C SER A 197 31.86 -1.37 -4.88
N LEU A 198 31.84 -0.35 -5.74
CA LEU A 198 31.07 -0.29 -6.97
C LEU A 198 31.92 -0.65 -8.19
N LEU A 199 33.09 0.00 -8.35
CA LEU A 199 33.90 -0.10 -9.56
C LEU A 199 34.97 -1.20 -9.51
N GLY A 200 35.13 -1.91 -8.38
CA GLY A 200 36.23 -2.83 -8.19
C GLY A 200 37.57 -2.14 -8.01
N TYR A 201 38.64 -2.94 -7.90
CA TYR A 201 40.00 -2.46 -7.68
C TYR A 201 41.03 -3.49 -8.20
N MET A 202 42.27 -3.05 -8.38
CA MET A 202 43.39 -3.96 -8.65
C MET A 202 43.96 -4.43 -7.31
N ASP A 203 44.16 -5.74 -7.16
CA ASP A 203 44.84 -6.30 -6.00
C ASP A 203 46.37 -6.09 -6.05
N ALA A 204 47.07 -6.50 -5.00
CA ALA A 204 48.51 -6.34 -4.91
C ALA A 204 49.30 -7.16 -5.95
N THR A 205 48.64 -8.11 -6.60
CA THR A 205 49.25 -8.96 -7.66
C THR A 205 48.87 -8.47 -9.06
N GLY A 206 48.11 -7.37 -9.16
CA GLY A 206 47.71 -6.79 -10.44
C GLY A 206 46.50 -7.44 -11.06
N ASN A 207 45.72 -8.24 -10.30
CA ASN A 207 44.48 -8.81 -10.78
C ASN A 207 43.31 -7.89 -10.43
N TYR A 208 42.36 -7.78 -11.35
CA TYR A 208 41.13 -7.02 -11.11
C TYR A 208 40.15 -7.81 -10.23
N VAL A 209 39.77 -7.20 -9.12
CA VAL A 209 38.72 -7.70 -8.23
C VAL A 209 37.36 -7.09 -8.66
N SER A 210 36.56 -7.91 -9.32
CA SER A 210 35.28 -7.50 -9.87
C SER A 210 34.19 -7.34 -8.79
N THR A 211 33.20 -6.51 -9.10
CA THR A 211 32.03 -6.28 -8.27
C THR A 211 30.76 -6.76 -8.98
N GLU A 212 29.69 -6.93 -8.20
CA GLU A 212 28.36 -7.25 -8.77
C GLU A 212 27.83 -6.13 -9.67
N PHE A 213 28.15 -4.86 -9.37
CA PHE A 213 27.82 -3.74 -10.26
C PHE A 213 28.49 -3.90 -11.63
N ARG A 214 29.82 -4.17 -11.66
CA ARG A 214 30.55 -4.43 -12.89
C ARG A 214 29.96 -5.58 -13.66
N LYS A 215 29.68 -6.68 -12.99
CA LYS A 215 29.11 -7.88 -13.61
C LYS A 215 27.79 -7.55 -14.33
N ARG A 216 26.82 -6.90 -13.63
CA ARG A 216 25.54 -6.53 -14.26
C ARG A 216 25.71 -5.49 -15.37
N TYR A 217 26.62 -4.54 -15.19
CA TYR A 217 26.90 -3.50 -16.19
C TYR A 217 27.35 -4.09 -17.52
N GLU A 218 28.21 -5.09 -17.47
CA GLU A 218 28.84 -5.74 -18.63
C GLU A 218 27.97 -6.85 -19.25
N THR A 219 27.30 -7.65 -18.43
CA THR A 219 26.53 -8.83 -18.89
C THR A 219 25.03 -8.56 -19.04
N GLY A 220 24.56 -7.43 -18.55
CA GLY A 220 23.13 -7.13 -18.46
C GLY A 220 22.49 -7.63 -17.16
N GLY A 221 21.23 -7.25 -16.97
CA GLY A 221 20.46 -7.58 -15.79
C GLY A 221 20.12 -6.38 -14.92
N VAL A 222 19.49 -6.64 -13.79
CA VAL A 222 19.07 -5.63 -12.83
C VAL A 222 20.10 -5.52 -11.72
N PHE A 223 20.65 -4.32 -11.53
CA PHE A 223 21.45 -4.02 -10.35
C PHE A 223 20.62 -3.20 -9.36
N ILE A 224 20.48 -3.70 -8.14
CA ILE A 224 19.69 -3.07 -7.08
C ILE A 224 20.62 -2.34 -6.13
N LEU A 225 20.48 -1.02 -6.04
CA LEU A 225 21.22 -0.16 -5.14
C LEU A 225 20.32 0.23 -3.96
N ASP A 226 20.35 -0.56 -2.90
CA ASP A 226 19.44 -0.40 -1.76
C ASP A 226 19.95 0.69 -0.80
N GLU A 227 19.02 1.48 -0.25
CA GLU A 227 19.30 2.58 0.69
C GLU A 227 20.29 3.63 0.16
N ILE A 228 20.16 4.04 -1.10
CA ILE A 228 21.08 4.99 -1.74
C ILE A 228 21.21 6.31 -0.97
N ASP A 229 20.16 6.75 -0.28
CA ASP A 229 20.14 7.96 0.56
C ASP A 229 20.96 7.81 1.86
N ASN A 230 21.51 6.64 2.15
CA ASN A 230 22.43 6.39 3.25
C ASN A 230 23.90 6.48 2.83
N GLY A 231 24.17 6.59 1.53
CA GLY A 231 25.51 6.63 0.97
C GLY A 231 26.14 8.00 0.97
N ASN A 232 27.44 8.02 0.68
CA ASN A 232 28.17 9.25 0.43
C ASN A 232 27.90 9.74 -1.00
N ALA A 233 27.36 10.94 -1.15
CA ALA A 233 27.03 11.52 -2.45
C ALA A 233 28.23 11.62 -3.42
N ASN A 234 29.44 11.90 -2.89
CA ASN A 234 30.65 11.94 -3.71
C ASN A 234 31.02 10.57 -4.30
N VAL A 235 30.78 9.49 -3.56
CA VAL A 235 30.99 8.13 -4.07
C VAL A 235 29.93 7.77 -5.10
N LEU A 236 28.69 8.16 -4.85
CA LEU A 236 27.58 7.90 -5.77
C LEU A 236 27.69 8.68 -7.08
N SER A 237 28.47 9.77 -7.10
CA SER A 237 28.73 10.54 -8.33
C SER A 237 29.42 9.71 -9.44
N VAL A 238 30.11 8.63 -9.08
CA VAL A 238 30.69 7.70 -10.08
C VAL A 238 29.62 7.04 -10.94
N LEU A 239 28.43 6.86 -10.39
CA LEU A 239 27.27 6.33 -11.13
C LEU A 239 26.79 7.27 -12.23
N ASN A 240 27.01 8.59 -12.06
CA ASN A 240 26.60 9.58 -13.06
C ASN A 240 27.21 9.31 -14.42
N SER A 241 28.51 8.96 -14.42
CA SER A 241 29.22 8.59 -15.67
C SER A 241 28.71 7.26 -16.22
N ALA A 242 28.54 6.26 -15.37
CA ALA A 242 28.05 4.93 -15.78
C ALA A 242 26.64 4.96 -16.36
N LEU A 243 25.75 5.82 -15.83
CA LEU A 243 24.35 5.89 -16.26
C LEU A 243 24.17 6.78 -17.51
N ALA A 244 24.92 7.91 -17.59
CA ALA A 244 24.78 8.86 -18.67
C ALA A 244 25.48 8.41 -19.97
N ASN A 245 26.58 7.69 -19.84
CA ASN A 245 27.40 7.28 -20.98
C ASN A 245 27.15 5.83 -21.35
N GLY A 246 27.43 5.46 -22.56
CA GLY A 246 27.39 4.08 -23.04
C GLY A 246 28.55 3.22 -22.52
N SER A 247 29.44 3.76 -21.67
CA SER A 247 30.58 3.08 -21.10
C SER A 247 30.96 3.67 -19.73
N CYS A 248 31.63 2.87 -18.91
CA CYS A 248 32.13 3.25 -17.59
C CYS A 248 33.60 2.81 -17.44
N ALA A 249 34.43 3.65 -16.79
CA ALA A 249 35.79 3.31 -16.43
C ALA A 249 35.81 2.46 -15.16
N PHE A 250 36.33 1.24 -15.27
CA PHE A 250 36.62 0.36 -14.15
C PHE A 250 38.13 0.32 -13.94
N ALA A 251 38.63 -0.28 -12.86
CA ALA A 251 40.05 -0.29 -12.57
C ALA A 251 40.88 -1.06 -13.62
N ASP A 252 40.29 -1.96 -14.38
CA ASP A 252 40.90 -2.74 -15.45
C ASP A 252 40.69 -2.15 -16.86
N GLY A 253 39.90 -1.06 -16.99
CA GLY A 253 39.66 -0.41 -18.27
C GLY A 253 38.24 0.08 -18.49
N MET A 254 37.98 0.53 -19.71
CA MET A 254 36.64 0.98 -20.13
C MET A 254 35.78 -0.19 -20.51
N VAL A 255 34.53 -0.19 -20.01
CA VAL A 255 33.55 -1.24 -20.26
C VAL A 255 32.29 -0.64 -20.85
N ALA A 256 31.83 -1.20 -21.95
CA ALA A 256 30.56 -0.81 -22.57
C ALA A 256 29.37 -1.27 -21.73
N LYS A 257 28.37 -0.41 -21.62
CA LYS A 257 27.12 -0.71 -20.94
C LYS A 257 26.31 -1.72 -21.75
N HIS A 258 25.91 -2.83 -21.13
CA HIS A 258 25.02 -3.79 -21.79
C HIS A 258 23.64 -3.15 -22.04
N LYS A 259 23.03 -3.46 -23.16
CA LYS A 259 21.70 -2.93 -23.55
C LYS A 259 20.59 -3.28 -22.55
N ASP A 260 20.70 -4.41 -21.85
CA ASP A 260 19.74 -4.88 -20.86
C ASP A 260 20.15 -4.54 -19.42
N PHE A 261 21.12 -3.65 -19.22
CA PHE A 261 21.49 -3.17 -17.89
C PHE A 261 20.44 -2.18 -17.35
N ILE A 262 19.90 -2.48 -16.18
CA ILE A 262 18.93 -1.65 -15.47
C ILE A 262 19.42 -1.43 -14.04
N LEU A 263 19.45 -0.17 -13.61
CA LEU A 263 19.71 0.19 -12.21
C LEU A 263 18.40 0.54 -11.53
N ILE A 264 18.09 -0.13 -10.41
CA ILE A 264 16.96 0.21 -9.54
C ILE A 264 17.53 0.64 -8.19
N ALA A 265 17.38 1.91 -7.88
CA ALA A 265 17.78 2.46 -6.59
C ALA A 265 16.59 2.52 -5.63
N THR A 266 16.81 2.24 -4.34
CA THR A 266 15.78 2.39 -3.32
C THR A 266 16.22 3.39 -2.26
N ALA A 267 15.27 4.14 -1.69
CA ALA A 267 15.53 5.10 -0.63
C ALA A 267 14.32 5.23 0.31
N ASN A 268 14.58 5.79 1.48
CA ASN A 268 13.53 6.14 2.42
C ASN A 268 13.19 7.64 2.38
N THR A 269 13.99 8.43 1.66
CA THR A 269 13.79 9.86 1.42
C THR A 269 13.92 10.18 -0.07
N PHE A 270 13.42 11.33 -0.50
CA PHE A 270 13.57 11.82 -1.88
C PHE A 270 14.98 12.33 -2.23
N GLY A 271 15.96 12.03 -1.39
CA GLY A 271 17.32 12.54 -1.57
C GLY A 271 17.53 13.97 -1.09
N ASN A 272 16.56 14.56 -0.39
CA ASN A 272 16.65 15.91 0.16
C ASN A 272 17.40 15.95 1.51
N GLY A 273 17.97 14.84 1.94
CA GLY A 273 18.65 14.70 3.22
C GLY A 273 17.74 14.16 4.33
N ALA A 274 18.22 14.30 5.56
CA ALA A 274 17.52 13.80 6.75
C ALA A 274 16.16 14.47 6.95
N ASN A 275 15.20 13.68 7.46
CA ASN A 275 13.91 14.20 7.92
C ASN A 275 13.65 13.78 9.37
N ALA A 276 12.46 14.11 9.90
CA ALA A 276 12.12 13.83 11.29
C ALA A 276 12.16 12.33 11.63
N GLN A 277 11.89 11.43 10.68
CA GLN A 277 11.82 9.99 10.88
C GLN A 277 13.14 9.30 10.52
N TYR A 278 13.83 9.78 9.48
CA TYR A 278 15.06 9.23 8.93
C TYR A 278 16.20 10.24 9.07
N VAL A 279 16.81 10.29 10.27
CA VAL A 279 17.81 11.31 10.64
C VAL A 279 19.21 11.04 10.08
N GLY A 280 19.51 9.82 9.68
CA GLY A 280 20.82 9.41 9.15
C GLY A 280 20.92 9.44 7.62
N ARG A 281 20.05 10.20 6.92
CA ARG A 281 20.02 10.23 5.46
C ARG A 281 20.77 11.43 4.91
N ASN A 282 21.51 11.19 3.83
CA ASN A 282 22.30 12.19 3.15
C ASN A 282 21.52 12.84 2.01
N GLN A 283 21.92 14.05 1.66
CA GLN A 283 21.42 14.71 0.47
C GLN A 283 22.10 14.10 -0.78
N LEU A 284 21.30 13.78 -1.78
CA LEU A 284 21.76 13.29 -3.07
C LEU A 284 21.85 14.46 -4.06
N ASP A 285 22.81 14.35 -4.98
CA ASP A 285 22.97 15.34 -6.03
C ASP A 285 21.80 15.26 -7.04
N SER A 286 21.27 16.43 -7.39
CA SER A 286 20.16 16.54 -8.35
C SER A 286 20.49 15.95 -9.73
N ALA A 287 21.74 16.06 -10.16
CA ALA A 287 22.18 15.45 -11.42
C ALA A 287 22.17 13.91 -11.37
N THR A 288 22.37 13.34 -10.19
CA THR A 288 22.22 11.89 -9.98
C THR A 288 20.76 11.49 -10.01
N LEU A 289 19.89 12.24 -9.34
CA LEU A 289 18.44 11.96 -9.28
C LEU A 289 17.75 12.08 -10.66
N ASP A 290 18.18 13.04 -11.49
CA ASP A 290 17.63 13.27 -12.84
C ASP A 290 17.81 12.07 -13.80
N ARG A 291 18.72 11.14 -13.47
CA ARG A 291 18.97 9.92 -14.25
C ARG A 291 17.98 8.79 -13.98
N PHE A 292 17.10 9.00 -13.01
CA PHE A 292 16.14 7.99 -12.58
C PHE A 292 14.70 8.43 -12.82
N VAL A 293 13.86 7.48 -13.16
CA VAL A 293 12.41 7.65 -13.07
C VAL A 293 12.00 7.40 -11.62
N THR A 294 11.56 8.44 -10.93
CA THR A 294 11.16 8.35 -9.52
C THR A 294 9.75 7.76 -9.39
N ILE A 295 9.61 6.76 -8.52
CA ILE A 295 8.34 6.11 -8.22
C ILE A 295 8.13 6.13 -6.70
N GLU A 296 7.03 6.75 -6.25
CA GLU A 296 6.63 6.69 -4.85
C GLU A 296 6.16 5.28 -4.48
N TRP A 297 6.74 4.76 -3.38
CA TRP A 297 6.54 3.39 -2.92
C TRP A 297 6.03 3.37 -1.48
N ASN A 298 4.82 3.88 -1.29
CA ASN A 298 4.14 3.93 0.01
C ASN A 298 3.63 2.54 0.41
N TYR A 299 3.31 2.34 1.69
CA TYR A 299 2.73 1.08 2.14
C TYR A 299 1.51 0.67 1.31
N ASP A 300 1.45 -0.60 0.98
CA ASP A 300 0.32 -1.26 0.35
C ASP A 300 -0.35 -2.19 1.37
N GLU A 301 -1.31 -1.63 2.10
CA GLU A 301 -2.00 -2.34 3.17
C GLU A 301 -2.85 -3.49 2.65
N ALA A 302 -3.35 -3.39 1.42
CA ALA A 302 -4.08 -4.46 0.77
C ALA A 302 -3.15 -5.66 0.45
N LEU A 303 -1.96 -5.38 -0.09
CA LEU A 303 -0.96 -6.41 -0.32
C LEU A 303 -0.50 -7.04 1.00
N GLU A 304 -0.20 -6.22 2.01
CA GLU A 304 0.19 -6.68 3.34
C GLU A 304 -0.87 -7.63 3.91
N MET A 305 -2.15 -7.23 3.87
CA MET A 305 -3.27 -8.04 4.30
C MET A 305 -3.38 -9.33 3.49
N ALA A 306 -3.17 -9.29 2.17
CA ALA A 306 -3.29 -10.44 1.29
C ALA A 306 -2.21 -11.51 1.55
N ILE A 307 -0.98 -11.10 1.91
CA ILE A 307 0.15 -12.02 2.15
C ILE A 307 0.30 -12.42 3.62
N ALA A 308 -0.29 -11.66 4.55
CA ALA A 308 -0.27 -11.99 5.97
C ALA A 308 -0.96 -13.34 6.24
N SER A 309 -0.37 -14.17 7.10
CA SER A 309 -0.95 -15.45 7.52
C SER A 309 -2.02 -15.24 8.58
N ASN A 310 -1.81 -14.27 9.49
CA ASN A 310 -2.77 -13.87 10.52
C ASN A 310 -3.39 -12.51 10.17
N LYS A 311 -4.61 -12.53 9.64
CA LYS A 311 -5.33 -11.33 9.18
C LYS A 311 -5.72 -10.40 10.32
N ASP A 312 -6.10 -10.96 11.47
CA ASP A 312 -6.51 -10.17 12.64
C ASP A 312 -5.32 -9.39 13.18
N TRP A 313 -4.17 -10.05 13.32
CA TRP A 313 -2.93 -9.38 13.72
C TRP A 313 -2.49 -8.32 12.70
N CYS A 314 -2.60 -8.59 11.41
CA CYS A 314 -2.31 -7.61 10.36
C CYS A 314 -3.20 -6.36 10.51
N GLY A 315 -4.50 -6.55 10.76
CA GLY A 315 -5.42 -5.46 11.04
C GLY A 315 -5.01 -4.62 12.26
N ILE A 316 -4.59 -5.27 13.34
CA ILE A 316 -4.05 -4.59 14.53
C ILE A 316 -2.84 -3.73 14.16
N VAL A 317 -1.87 -4.27 13.44
CA VAL A 317 -0.66 -3.53 13.01
C VAL A 317 -1.03 -2.30 12.17
N GLN A 318 -1.97 -2.43 11.24
CA GLN A 318 -2.43 -1.31 10.39
C GLN A 318 -3.13 -0.22 11.21
N VAL A 319 -3.95 -0.58 12.19
CA VAL A 319 -4.60 0.39 13.10
C VAL A 319 -3.56 1.13 13.94
N TYR A 320 -2.56 0.43 14.47
CA TYR A 320 -1.47 1.08 15.21
C TYR A 320 -0.62 1.98 14.30
N ARG A 321 -0.35 1.57 13.07
CA ARG A 321 0.34 2.40 12.05
C ARG A 321 -0.41 3.70 11.81
N TYR A 322 -1.71 3.61 11.60
CA TYR A 322 -2.57 4.78 11.45
C TYR A 322 -2.51 5.71 12.67
N ALA A 323 -2.60 5.15 13.89
CA ALA A 323 -2.53 5.94 15.11
C ALA A 323 -1.19 6.66 15.26
N VAL A 324 -0.07 5.98 14.98
CA VAL A 324 1.29 6.54 15.02
C VAL A 324 1.45 7.66 14.00
N SER A 325 0.97 7.47 12.78
CA SER A 325 0.99 8.46 11.71
C SER A 325 0.15 9.69 12.08
N LYS A 326 -1.07 9.49 12.57
CA LYS A 326 -1.98 10.57 13.00
C LYS A 326 -1.40 11.44 14.12
N LEU A 327 -0.63 10.81 15.01
CA LEU A 327 0.05 11.53 16.12
C LEU A 327 1.40 12.15 15.72
N GLY A 328 1.86 11.93 14.48
CA GLY A 328 3.17 12.42 14.01
C GLY A 328 4.36 11.88 14.82
N LEU A 329 4.24 10.65 15.37
CA LEU A 329 5.28 10.06 16.21
C LEU A 329 6.42 9.47 15.39
N ARG A 330 7.64 9.57 15.93
CA ARG A 330 8.85 8.97 15.33
C ARG A 330 8.93 7.45 15.56
N LEU A 331 7.86 6.73 15.29
CA LEU A 331 7.80 5.29 15.39
C LEU A 331 7.56 4.70 13.99
N VAL A 332 8.30 3.65 13.67
CA VAL A 332 8.13 2.93 12.40
C VAL A 332 7.32 1.67 12.66
N VAL A 333 6.08 1.65 12.19
CA VAL A 333 5.17 0.49 12.22
C VAL A 333 5.01 -0.02 10.79
N SER A 334 6.02 -0.75 10.32
CA SER A 334 6.07 -1.27 8.95
C SER A 334 5.41 -2.66 8.85
N PRO A 335 5.18 -3.19 7.63
CA PRO A 335 4.77 -4.58 7.42
C PRO A 335 5.68 -5.62 8.07
N ARG A 336 6.93 -5.28 8.40
CA ARG A 336 7.79 -6.18 9.20
C ARG A 336 7.17 -6.51 10.56
N ALA A 337 6.42 -5.57 11.17
CA ALA A 337 5.72 -5.82 12.43
C ALA A 337 4.62 -6.88 12.26
N THR A 338 3.96 -6.91 11.11
CA THR A 338 2.97 -7.95 10.76
C THR A 338 3.65 -9.32 10.73
N PHE A 339 4.68 -9.50 9.91
CA PHE A 339 5.32 -10.81 9.74
C PHE A 339 6.13 -11.28 10.96
N GLN A 340 6.76 -10.37 11.69
CA GLN A 340 7.44 -10.70 12.94
C GLN A 340 6.44 -11.07 14.03
N GLY A 341 5.36 -10.29 14.15
CA GLY A 341 4.33 -10.52 15.13
C GLY A 341 3.58 -11.84 14.93
N GLU A 342 3.25 -12.21 13.69
CA GLU A 342 2.66 -13.51 13.36
C GLU A 342 3.50 -14.68 13.88
N LYS A 343 4.82 -14.63 13.65
CA LYS A 343 5.75 -15.67 14.11
C LYS A 343 5.81 -15.73 15.62
N LEU A 344 5.81 -14.58 16.31
CA LEU A 344 5.85 -14.50 17.77
C LEU A 344 4.55 -15.00 18.39
N LEU A 345 3.40 -14.65 17.82
CA LEU A 345 2.09 -15.16 18.25
C LEU A 345 1.98 -16.68 18.05
N ALA A 346 2.44 -17.19 16.91
CA ALA A 346 2.48 -18.62 16.64
C ALA A 346 3.39 -19.39 17.60
N SER A 347 4.40 -18.75 18.17
CA SER A 347 5.26 -19.33 19.24
C SER A 347 4.64 -19.28 20.64
N GLY A 348 3.39 -18.77 20.77
CA GLY A 348 2.65 -18.76 22.05
C GLY A 348 2.85 -17.50 22.90
N LEU A 349 3.50 -16.45 22.38
CA LEU A 349 3.59 -15.18 23.10
C LEU A 349 2.23 -14.47 23.15
N LYS A 350 1.97 -13.76 24.25
CA LYS A 350 0.74 -12.99 24.40
C LYS A 350 0.76 -11.76 23.48
N GLU A 351 -0.34 -11.47 22.83
CA GLU A 351 -0.51 -10.33 21.91
C GLU A 351 -0.02 -9.01 22.52
N ARG A 352 -0.36 -8.73 23.79
CA ARG A 352 0.11 -7.54 24.50
C ARG A 352 1.64 -7.40 24.52
N ASP A 353 2.35 -8.51 24.67
CA ASP A 353 3.81 -8.50 24.71
C ASP A 353 4.38 -8.34 23.30
N VAL A 354 3.76 -8.98 22.31
CA VAL A 354 4.12 -8.82 20.90
C VAL A 354 3.92 -7.37 20.44
N ILE A 355 2.81 -6.71 20.82
CA ILE A 355 2.58 -5.27 20.55
C ILE A 355 3.76 -4.44 21.09
N LYS A 356 4.20 -4.69 22.32
CA LYS A 356 5.33 -3.96 22.90
C LYS A 356 6.64 -4.21 22.16
N MET A 357 6.87 -5.43 21.69
CA MET A 357 8.12 -5.85 21.05
C MET A 357 8.25 -5.31 19.62
N VAL A 358 7.16 -5.29 18.83
CA VAL A 358 7.23 -5.01 17.40
C VAL A 358 6.57 -3.71 16.97
N ILE A 359 5.62 -3.17 17.76
CA ILE A 359 4.87 -1.96 17.40
C ILE A 359 5.30 -0.76 18.24
N THR A 360 5.16 -0.84 19.57
CA THR A 360 5.38 0.29 20.47
C THR A 360 6.79 0.34 21.07
N ARG A 361 7.72 -0.43 20.50
CA ARG A 361 9.12 -0.45 20.92
C ARG A 361 9.73 0.97 20.90
N GLY A 362 10.36 1.38 21.99
CA GLY A 362 10.98 2.70 22.10
C GLY A 362 10.00 3.86 22.33
N ALA A 363 8.69 3.60 22.38
CA ALA A 363 7.71 4.62 22.72
C ALA A 363 7.70 4.92 24.23
N SER A 364 7.55 6.18 24.62
CA SER A 364 7.34 6.57 26.01
C SER A 364 5.96 6.14 26.51
N VAL A 365 5.79 6.11 27.84
CA VAL A 365 4.50 5.77 28.46
C VAL A 365 3.38 6.69 27.97
N ASP A 366 3.66 7.99 27.84
CA ASP A 366 2.68 8.98 27.37
C ASP A 366 2.33 8.76 25.88
N GLN A 367 3.32 8.42 25.04
CA GLN A 367 3.08 8.08 23.65
C GLN A 367 2.21 6.82 23.51
N ILE A 368 2.50 5.78 24.29
CA ILE A 368 1.69 4.54 24.32
C ILE A 368 0.25 4.85 24.74
N LYS A 369 0.07 5.72 25.74
CA LYS A 369 -1.26 6.14 26.19
C LYS A 369 -2.04 6.83 25.07
N LYS A 370 -1.44 7.81 24.39
CA LYS A 370 -2.04 8.52 23.26
C LYS A 370 -2.36 7.59 22.07
N ILE A 371 -1.45 6.67 21.76
CA ILE A 371 -1.69 5.64 20.72
C ILE A 371 -2.91 4.81 21.10
N ASN A 372 -2.96 4.30 22.34
CA ASN A 372 -4.06 3.47 22.82
C ASN A 372 -5.40 4.21 22.88
N GLU A 373 -5.41 5.51 23.09
CA GLU A 373 -6.62 6.34 23.00
C GLU A 373 -7.19 6.36 21.58
N ILE A 374 -6.33 6.41 20.54
CA ILE A 374 -6.77 6.34 19.14
C ILE A 374 -7.15 4.91 18.74
N VAL A 375 -6.42 3.91 19.22
CA VAL A 375 -6.69 2.49 18.88
C VAL A 375 -7.99 1.99 19.54
N LYS A 376 -8.35 2.51 20.72
CA LYS A 376 -9.55 2.10 21.49
C LYS A 376 -10.77 2.99 21.23
N GLY A 377 -10.59 4.20 20.74
CA GLY A 377 -11.63 5.17 20.46
C GLY A 377 -12.11 5.16 19.05
#